data_69065a6dff886ec658ad42151873dc32
#
_entry.id   69065a6dff886ec658ad42151873dc32
#
_cell.length_a   1.000
_cell.length_b   1.000
_cell.length_c   1.000
_cell.angle_alpha   90.00
_cell.angle_beta   90.00
_cell.angle_gamma   90.00
#
_symmetry.space_group_name_H-M   'P 1'
#
loop_
_entity.id
_entity.type
_entity.pdbx_description
1 polymer ?
#
loop_
_entity_poly.entity_id
_entity_poly.type
_entity_poly.pdbx_seq_one_letter_code
_entity_poly.pdbx_strand_id
1 'polypeptide(L)'
;MKVKPIFKQNETPTLEEYLKHCGVEDPKGYINTNWVENYKAYNNIKDGVEVLRNAICDDGKIVLVCDSDCDGYCATTIAYKFLTNQGVSTHDIIILFHSGKQHGLSKDILEQ
;
A
#
# COMPACT_ATOMS: atom_id res chain seq x y z
N MET A 1 19.57 1.92 27.52
CA MET A 1 18.09 2.01 27.64
C MET A 1 17.59 0.66 28.16
N LYS A 2 16.97 0.59 29.35
CA LYS A 2 16.40 -0.68 29.87
C LYS A 2 14.99 -0.80 29.29
N VAL A 3 14.79 -1.74 28.37
CA VAL A 3 13.45 -2.08 27.86
C VAL A 3 12.71 -2.81 28.96
N LYS A 4 11.59 -2.24 29.45
CA LYS A 4 10.70 -2.94 30.38
C LYS A 4 9.75 -3.81 29.56
N PRO A 5 9.60 -5.12 29.88
CA PRO A 5 8.59 -5.94 29.26
C PRO A 5 7.20 -5.40 29.60
N ILE A 6 6.31 -5.39 28.61
CA ILE A 6 4.93 -4.91 28.73
C ILE A 6 4.09 -5.86 29.59
N PHE A 7 4.37 -7.15 29.48
CA PHE A 7 3.70 -8.23 30.22
C PHE A 7 4.70 -8.95 31.11
N LYS A 8 4.24 -9.56 32.19
CA LYS A 8 5.13 -10.32 33.06
C LYS A 8 5.67 -11.56 32.34
N GLN A 9 6.85 -12.00 32.71
CA GLN A 9 7.64 -13.03 32.01
C GLN A 9 6.91 -14.37 31.81
N ASN A 10 5.81 -14.65 32.55
CA ASN A 10 5.01 -15.87 32.47
C ASN A 10 3.56 -15.62 32.03
N GLU A 11 3.24 -14.43 31.57
CA GLU A 11 1.90 -14.09 31.06
C GLU A 11 1.92 -14.19 29.54
N THR A 12 1.03 -14.99 28.97
CA THR A 12 0.75 -15.00 27.52
C THR A 12 -0.50 -14.16 27.30
N PRO A 13 -0.35 -12.87 26.94
CA PRO A 13 -1.50 -12.01 26.70
C PRO A 13 -2.29 -12.51 25.50
N THR A 14 -3.60 -12.35 25.57
CA THR A 14 -4.45 -12.50 24.39
C THR A 14 -4.16 -11.39 23.38
N LEU A 15 -4.51 -11.60 22.11
CA LEU A 15 -4.37 -10.57 21.08
C LEU A 15 -5.17 -9.31 21.44
N GLU A 16 -6.34 -9.45 22.06
CA GLU A 16 -7.15 -8.32 22.54
C GLU A 16 -6.43 -7.48 23.60
N GLU A 17 -5.81 -8.14 24.58
CA GLU A 17 -5.04 -7.46 25.63
C GLU A 17 -3.82 -6.73 25.07
N TYR A 18 -3.14 -7.37 24.12
CA TYR A 18 -2.01 -6.75 23.42
C TYR A 18 -2.45 -5.50 22.64
N LEU A 19 -3.54 -5.58 21.87
CA LEU A 19 -4.08 -4.46 21.11
C LEU A 19 -4.53 -3.30 21.99
N LYS A 20 -5.21 -3.59 23.14
CA LYS A 20 -5.54 -2.56 24.12
C LYS A 20 -4.30 -1.85 24.66
N HIS A 21 -3.25 -2.61 24.93
CA HIS A 21 -1.99 -2.03 25.38
C HIS A 21 -1.35 -1.14 24.32
N CYS A 22 -1.51 -1.47 23.04
CA CYS A 22 -1.08 -0.64 21.91
C CYS A 22 -1.98 0.59 21.63
N GLY A 23 -3.03 0.81 22.46
CA GLY A 23 -3.92 1.97 22.34
C GLY A 23 -5.11 1.77 21.41
N VAL A 24 -5.39 0.52 20.99
CA VAL A 24 -6.57 0.23 20.17
C VAL A 24 -7.81 0.25 21.06
N GLU A 25 -8.74 1.18 20.81
CA GLU A 25 -9.94 1.38 21.63
C GLU A 25 -10.93 0.22 21.52
N ASP A 26 -11.13 -0.32 20.31
CA ASP A 26 -11.98 -1.49 20.07
C ASP A 26 -11.17 -2.65 19.44
N PRO A 27 -10.48 -3.46 20.26
CA PRO A 27 -9.70 -4.59 19.75
C PRO A 27 -10.54 -5.66 19.07
N LYS A 28 -11.78 -5.88 19.51
CA LYS A 28 -12.67 -6.87 18.89
C LYS A 28 -13.09 -6.46 17.49
N GLY A 29 -13.48 -5.21 17.31
CA GLY A 29 -13.75 -4.65 15.99
C GLY A 29 -12.52 -4.67 15.08
N TYR A 30 -11.34 -4.38 15.62
CA TYR A 30 -10.08 -4.45 14.93
C TYR A 30 -9.71 -5.86 14.44
N ILE A 31 -9.95 -6.89 15.29
CA ILE A 31 -9.69 -8.30 14.95
C ILE A 31 -10.73 -8.83 13.95
N ASN A 32 -11.99 -8.49 14.17
CA ASN A 32 -13.09 -8.91 13.31
C ASN A 32 -13.29 -7.96 12.12
N THR A 33 -12.25 -7.78 11.32
CA THR A 33 -12.25 -6.88 10.15
C THR A 33 -13.23 -7.30 9.06
N ASN A 34 -14.52 -7.19 9.34
CA ASN A 34 -15.58 -7.22 8.32
C ASN A 34 -15.79 -5.83 7.67
N TRP A 35 -14.95 -4.84 7.99
CA TRP A 35 -15.05 -3.53 7.38
C TRP A 35 -14.39 -3.54 6.00
N VAL A 36 -15.19 -3.26 5.01
CA VAL A 36 -14.70 -2.91 3.70
C VAL A 36 -14.42 -1.41 3.74
N GLU A 37 -13.17 -1.04 3.55
CA GLU A 37 -12.80 0.36 3.54
C GLU A 37 -13.65 1.12 2.49
N ASN A 38 -14.27 2.22 2.93
CA ASN A 38 -15.09 3.02 2.04
C ASN A 38 -14.17 3.86 1.15
N TYR A 39 -13.76 3.32 0.00
CA TYR A 39 -12.91 4.01 -0.96
C TYR A 39 -13.43 5.39 -1.37
N LYS A 40 -14.76 5.64 -1.26
CA LYS A 40 -15.37 6.93 -1.57
C LYS A 40 -15.04 8.03 -0.54
N ALA A 41 -14.51 7.64 0.64
CA ALA A 41 -14.06 8.58 1.66
C ALA A 41 -12.66 9.14 1.39
N TYR A 42 -11.91 8.55 0.48
CA TYR A 42 -10.60 9.09 0.12
C TYR A 42 -10.73 10.40 -0.67
N ASN A 43 -9.96 11.40 -0.26
CA ASN A 43 -9.88 12.67 -0.98
C ASN A 43 -9.36 12.43 -2.41
N ASN A 44 -9.94 13.15 -3.37
CA ASN A 44 -9.52 13.14 -4.78
C ASN A 44 -9.58 11.76 -5.48
N ILE A 45 -10.24 10.75 -4.90
CA ILE A 45 -10.34 9.42 -5.52
C ILE A 45 -10.99 9.49 -6.91
N LYS A 46 -11.98 10.36 -7.09
CA LYS A 46 -12.67 10.53 -8.38
C LYS A 46 -11.72 11.08 -9.44
N ASP A 47 -10.98 12.12 -9.08
CA ASP A 47 -10.03 12.76 -9.99
C ASP A 47 -8.89 11.81 -10.37
N GLY A 48 -8.37 11.04 -9.38
CA GLY A 48 -7.37 10.01 -9.62
C GLY A 48 -7.85 8.89 -10.54
N VAL A 49 -9.09 8.42 -10.35
CA VAL A 49 -9.71 7.41 -11.21
C VAL A 49 -9.90 7.96 -12.64
N GLU A 50 -10.31 9.21 -12.79
CA GLU A 50 -10.50 9.84 -14.11
C GLU A 50 -9.16 9.97 -14.86
N VAL A 51 -8.11 10.43 -14.18
CA VAL A 51 -6.76 10.52 -14.77
C VAL A 51 -6.27 9.15 -15.23
N LEU A 52 -6.40 8.12 -14.39
CA LEU A 52 -5.99 6.77 -14.75
C LEU A 52 -6.81 6.21 -15.93
N ARG A 53 -8.13 6.43 -15.90
CA ARG A 53 -9.03 6.00 -16.97
C ARG A 53 -8.66 6.65 -18.31
N ASN A 54 -8.39 7.94 -18.31
CA ASN A 54 -7.98 8.67 -19.51
C ASN A 54 -6.65 8.13 -20.04
N ALA A 55 -5.66 7.89 -19.15
CA ALA A 55 -4.39 7.30 -19.57
C ALA A 55 -4.57 5.91 -20.21
N ILE A 56 -5.50 5.08 -19.70
CA ILE A 56 -5.81 3.76 -20.29
C ILE A 56 -6.52 3.90 -21.64
N CYS A 57 -7.48 4.84 -21.77
CA CYS A 57 -8.27 5.01 -22.99
C CYS A 57 -7.48 5.66 -24.13
N ASP A 58 -6.50 6.49 -23.80
CA ASP A 58 -5.71 7.27 -24.77
C ASP A 58 -4.38 6.58 -25.14
N ASP A 59 -4.22 5.29 -24.82
CA ASP A 59 -2.97 4.53 -24.99
C ASP A 59 -1.76 5.23 -24.38
N GLY A 60 -2.00 5.90 -23.25
CA GLY A 60 -0.98 6.64 -22.52
C GLY A 60 -0.02 5.70 -21.79
N LYS A 61 1.23 6.16 -21.61
CA LYS A 61 2.21 5.42 -20.83
C LYS A 61 1.93 5.58 -19.33
N ILE A 62 1.97 4.45 -18.61
CA ILE A 62 1.76 4.39 -17.16
C ILE A 62 3.07 3.97 -16.51
N VAL A 63 3.52 4.79 -15.57
CA VAL A 63 4.73 4.51 -14.79
C VAL A 63 4.32 4.01 -13.40
N LEU A 64 4.80 2.83 -13.05
CA LEU A 64 4.69 2.25 -11.70
C LEU A 64 6.02 2.42 -10.98
N VAL A 65 6.04 3.18 -9.90
CA VAL A 65 7.21 3.31 -9.04
C VAL A 65 7.13 2.27 -7.93
N CYS A 66 8.11 1.37 -7.90
CA CYS A 66 8.16 0.26 -6.96
C CYS A 66 9.10 0.58 -5.80
N ASP A 67 8.58 0.62 -4.59
CA ASP A 67 9.39 0.71 -3.38
C ASP A 67 10.23 -0.57 -3.18
N SER A 68 11.37 -0.42 -2.53
CA SER A 68 12.38 -1.48 -2.41
C SER A 68 12.12 -2.49 -1.29
N ASP A 69 10.87 -2.60 -0.82
CA ASP A 69 10.45 -3.54 0.20
C ASP A 69 9.40 -4.55 -0.32
N CYS A 70 9.04 -5.51 0.52
CA CYS A 70 8.18 -6.62 0.11
C CYS A 70 6.77 -6.15 -0.28
N ASP A 71 6.21 -5.19 0.43
CA ASP A 71 4.87 -4.66 0.14
C ASP A 71 4.88 -3.78 -1.12
N GLY A 72 5.97 -3.03 -1.38
CA GLY A 72 6.16 -2.31 -2.64
C GLY A 72 6.16 -3.23 -3.85
N TYR A 73 6.91 -4.34 -3.81
CA TYR A 73 6.88 -5.34 -4.87
C TYR A 73 5.50 -5.99 -5.05
N CYS A 74 4.82 -6.32 -3.95
CA CYS A 74 3.47 -6.87 -4.00
C CYS A 74 2.47 -5.88 -4.59
N ALA A 75 2.47 -4.62 -4.13
CA ALA A 75 1.58 -3.57 -4.62
C ALA A 75 1.79 -3.30 -6.11
N THR A 76 3.06 -3.18 -6.55
CA THR A 76 3.40 -2.99 -7.97
C THR A 76 2.93 -4.16 -8.82
N THR A 77 3.08 -5.41 -8.33
CA THR A 77 2.61 -6.60 -9.04
C THR A 77 1.09 -6.62 -9.19
N ILE A 78 0.36 -6.22 -8.15
CA ILE A 78 -1.11 -6.12 -8.18
C ILE A 78 -1.54 -5.04 -9.19
N ALA A 79 -0.93 -3.87 -9.15
CA ALA A 79 -1.21 -2.77 -10.08
C ALA A 79 -0.92 -3.17 -11.53
N TYR A 80 0.23 -3.79 -11.79
CA TYR A 80 0.60 -4.30 -13.11
C TYR A 80 -0.42 -5.30 -13.66
N LYS A 81 -0.79 -6.30 -12.85
CA LYS A 81 -1.81 -7.28 -13.24
C LYS A 81 -3.18 -6.66 -13.47
N PHE A 82 -3.56 -5.69 -12.65
CA PHE A 82 -4.80 -4.96 -12.86
C PHE A 82 -4.81 -4.24 -14.22
N LEU A 83 -3.76 -3.48 -14.52
CA LEU A 83 -3.65 -2.72 -15.78
C LEU A 83 -3.66 -3.64 -17.00
N THR A 84 -2.88 -4.72 -16.98
CA THR A 84 -2.86 -5.69 -18.09
C THR A 84 -4.21 -6.38 -18.28
N ASN A 85 -4.95 -6.67 -17.19
CA ASN A 85 -6.30 -7.21 -17.26
C ASN A 85 -7.34 -6.19 -17.80
N GLN A 86 -7.05 -4.88 -17.68
CA GLN A 86 -7.85 -3.83 -18.33
C GLN A 86 -7.48 -3.59 -19.80
N GLY A 87 -6.54 -4.37 -20.34
CA GLY A 87 -6.12 -4.31 -21.74
C GLY A 87 -4.97 -3.36 -22.02
N VAL A 88 -4.34 -2.78 -20.99
CA VAL A 88 -3.12 -1.96 -21.19
C VAL A 88 -2.00 -2.83 -21.71
N SER A 89 -1.38 -2.39 -22.81
CA SER A 89 -0.22 -3.08 -23.38
C SER A 89 0.95 -3.09 -22.40
N THR A 90 1.66 -4.21 -22.32
CA THR A 90 2.87 -4.32 -21.48
C THR A 90 3.97 -3.35 -21.91
N HIS A 91 3.96 -2.88 -23.16
CA HIS A 91 4.88 -1.86 -23.67
C HIS A 91 4.57 -0.44 -23.18
N ASP A 92 3.34 -0.22 -22.67
CA ASP A 92 2.90 1.07 -22.15
C ASP A 92 2.96 1.15 -20.63
N ILE A 93 3.40 0.06 -19.97
CA ILE A 93 3.64 0.02 -18.53
C ILE A 93 5.15 0.01 -18.28
N ILE A 94 5.65 1.08 -17.65
CA ILE A 94 7.04 1.23 -17.24
C ILE A 94 7.13 0.99 -15.74
N ILE A 95 8.03 0.11 -15.30
CA ILE A 95 8.26 -0.11 -13.87
C ILE A 95 9.62 0.46 -13.51
N LEU A 96 9.64 1.44 -12.61
CA LEU A 96 10.85 2.03 -12.06
C LEU A 96 11.09 1.48 -10.65
N PHE A 97 12.32 1.10 -10.37
CA PHE A 97 12.73 0.57 -9.08
C PHE A 97 13.66 1.56 -8.38
N HIS A 98 13.43 1.75 -7.09
CA HIS A 98 14.37 2.52 -6.27
C HIS A 98 15.71 1.82 -6.15
N SER A 99 16.80 2.58 -6.20
CA SER A 99 18.13 2.12 -5.84
C SER A 99 18.33 2.28 -4.32
N GLY A 100 18.49 1.16 -3.61
CA GLY A 100 18.70 1.16 -2.16
C GLY A 100 17.42 1.36 -1.34
N LYS A 101 17.51 1.97 -0.17
CA LYS A 101 16.38 2.17 0.78
C LYS A 101 15.68 3.52 0.54
N GLN A 102 15.23 3.77 -0.66
CA GLN A 102 14.43 4.96 -0.98
C GLN A 102 12.96 4.57 -1.12
N HIS A 103 12.06 5.51 -0.83
CA HIS A 103 10.62 5.33 -0.85
C HIS A 103 9.91 6.51 -1.53
N GLY A 104 8.78 6.23 -2.16
CA GLY A 104 7.92 7.22 -2.77
C GLY A 104 8.50 7.88 -4.02
N LEU A 105 7.95 9.01 -4.43
CA LEU A 105 8.41 9.78 -5.60
C LEU A 105 9.57 10.69 -5.20
N SER A 106 10.79 10.33 -5.57
CA SER A 106 11.97 11.16 -5.45
C SER A 106 12.34 11.78 -6.80
N LYS A 107 13.13 12.87 -6.77
CA LYS A 107 13.61 13.50 -8.00
C LYS A 107 14.44 12.52 -8.85
N ASP A 108 15.28 11.73 -8.20
CA ASP A 108 16.18 10.78 -8.87
C ASP A 108 15.41 9.67 -9.61
N ILE A 109 14.23 9.25 -9.09
CA ILE A 109 13.40 8.24 -9.76
C ILE A 109 12.64 8.83 -10.95
N LEU A 110 12.31 10.13 -10.90
CA LEU A 110 11.61 10.82 -11.98
C LEU A 110 12.51 11.22 -13.15
N GLU A 111 13.83 11.20 -12.96
CA GLU A 111 14.84 11.52 -13.99
C GLU A 111 15.36 10.27 -14.72
N GLN A 112 14.89 9.04 -14.35
CA GLN A 112 15.19 7.79 -15.05
C GLN A 112 14.31 7.62 -16.29
#